data_18345bf76b42b610a095ab46a611cc4d
#
_entry.id   18345bf76b42b610a095ab46a611cc4d
#
_cell.length_a   1.000
_cell.length_b   1.000
_cell.length_c   1.000
_cell.angle_alpha   90.00
_cell.angle_beta   90.00
_cell.angle_gamma   90.00
#
_symmetry.space_group_name_H-M   'P 1'
#
loop_
_entity.id
_entity.type
_entity.pdbx_description
1 polymer ?
#
loop_
_entity_poly.entity_id
_entity_poly.type
_entity_poly.pdbx_seq_one_letter_code
_entity_poly.pdbx_strand_id
1 'polypeptide(L)'
;MVTPGGNVLLIDPWLTNPVFEKGKEELAALKDVDFILVTHGHSDHVGNAVEIGKKTGAKLVATFDLSAAMVTALGYPSELADTETTGHFGGTLNLLGDEVLVTFVPAWHGAGVTKDDNSPPIYGGNPSGLIVALRNGPAFYHTGDTDLFSDMALVSRFHKIDIMLVCIGDHFTMGPARAAEAVNLVGPGIAIPMHYGTFPALTGTPDAFGEELKKRGAKTELRVMNVGETITV
;
A
#
# COMPACT_ATOMS: atom_id res chain seq x y z
N MET A 1 -5.14 -6.79 -6.25
CA MET A 1 -5.53 -8.07 -5.60
C MET A 1 -6.91 -8.46 -6.07
N VAL A 2 -7.12 -9.74 -6.36
CA VAL A 2 -8.47 -10.28 -6.64
C VAL A 2 -8.80 -11.23 -5.49
N THR A 3 -9.96 -11.04 -4.86
CA THR A 3 -10.41 -11.87 -3.75
C THR A 3 -10.98 -13.21 -4.26
N PRO A 4 -11.18 -14.22 -3.40
CA PRO A 4 -11.88 -15.46 -3.77
C PRO A 4 -13.30 -15.22 -4.31
N GLY A 5 -13.96 -14.16 -3.85
CA GLY A 5 -15.28 -13.72 -4.37
C GLY A 5 -15.24 -13.04 -5.73
N GLY A 6 -14.05 -12.82 -6.30
CA GLY A 6 -13.85 -12.15 -7.58
C GLY A 6 -13.78 -10.63 -7.50
N ASN A 7 -13.80 -10.05 -6.30
CA ASN A 7 -13.72 -8.61 -6.11
C ASN A 7 -12.29 -8.10 -6.31
N VAL A 8 -12.15 -6.93 -6.89
CA VAL A 8 -10.86 -6.32 -7.26
C VAL A 8 -10.53 -5.17 -6.32
N LEU A 9 -9.40 -5.28 -5.63
CA LEU A 9 -8.85 -4.23 -4.77
C LEU A 9 -7.50 -3.76 -5.32
N LEU A 10 -7.33 -2.46 -5.46
CA LEU A 10 -6.06 -1.83 -5.81
C LEU A 10 -5.48 -1.12 -4.58
N ILE A 11 -4.19 -1.22 -4.35
CA ILE A 11 -3.49 -0.50 -3.28
C ILE A 11 -2.47 0.41 -3.94
N ASP A 12 -2.52 1.71 -3.60
CA ASP A 12 -1.63 2.74 -4.13
C ASP A 12 -1.42 2.64 -5.65
N PRO A 13 -2.51 2.73 -6.46
CA PRO A 13 -2.46 2.37 -7.87
C PRO A 13 -1.77 3.45 -8.72
N TRP A 14 -0.48 3.28 -9.00
CA TRP A 14 0.27 4.11 -9.94
C TRP A 14 0.69 3.30 -11.18
N LEU A 15 -0.30 2.93 -12.00
CA LEU A 15 -0.08 2.12 -13.20
C LEU A 15 0.76 2.85 -14.25
N THR A 16 0.63 4.18 -14.33
CA THR A 16 1.39 5.00 -15.29
C THR A 16 2.81 5.35 -14.83
N ASN A 17 3.35 4.63 -13.82
CA ASN A 17 4.71 4.85 -13.36
C ASN A 17 5.75 4.57 -14.48
N PRO A 18 6.94 5.21 -14.44
CA PRO A 18 7.89 5.20 -15.55
C PRO A 18 8.53 3.82 -15.85
N VAL A 19 8.45 2.85 -14.92
CA VAL A 19 9.04 1.52 -15.09
C VAL A 19 8.03 0.46 -15.54
N PHE A 20 6.75 0.82 -15.63
CA PHE A 20 5.72 -0.09 -16.11
C PHE A 20 5.30 0.24 -17.56
N GLU A 21 5.97 -0.35 -18.52
CA GLU A 21 5.76 -0.08 -19.96
C GLU A 21 4.30 -0.25 -20.39
N LYS A 22 3.61 -1.27 -19.87
CA LYS A 22 2.20 -1.56 -20.19
C LYS A 22 1.19 -0.79 -19.33
N GLY A 23 1.64 0.10 -18.43
CA GLY A 23 0.78 0.73 -17.44
C GLY A 23 -0.40 1.49 -18.03
N LYS A 24 -0.21 2.20 -19.14
CA LYS A 24 -1.30 2.90 -19.85
C LYS A 24 -2.33 1.96 -20.47
N GLU A 25 -1.87 0.83 -21.00
CA GLU A 25 -2.75 -0.19 -21.60
C GLU A 25 -3.56 -0.88 -20.50
N GLU A 26 -2.91 -1.27 -19.41
CA GLU A 26 -3.56 -1.87 -18.24
C GLU A 26 -4.59 -0.90 -17.61
N LEU A 27 -4.24 0.37 -17.43
CA LEU A 27 -5.15 1.40 -16.97
C LEU A 27 -6.37 1.56 -17.88
N ALA A 28 -6.16 1.53 -19.19
CA ALA A 28 -7.24 1.58 -20.18
C ALA A 28 -8.12 0.33 -20.14
N ALA A 29 -7.54 -0.84 -19.87
CA ALA A 29 -8.23 -2.11 -19.82
C ALA A 29 -9.04 -2.36 -18.53
N LEU A 30 -8.72 -1.66 -17.43
CA LEU A 30 -9.46 -1.77 -16.16
C LEU A 30 -10.94 -1.48 -16.37
N LYS A 31 -11.81 -2.41 -15.96
CA LYS A 31 -13.28 -2.28 -16.06
C LYS A 31 -13.95 -2.33 -14.70
N ASP A 32 -13.59 -3.31 -13.91
CA ASP A 32 -14.24 -3.62 -12.65
C ASP A 32 -13.19 -3.50 -11.53
N VAL A 33 -13.32 -2.48 -10.70
CA VAL A 33 -12.55 -2.26 -9.48
C VAL A 33 -13.55 -1.91 -8.39
N ASP A 34 -13.54 -2.68 -7.30
CA ASP A 34 -14.46 -2.47 -6.19
C ASP A 34 -13.94 -1.44 -5.21
N PHE A 35 -12.65 -1.53 -4.87
CA PHE A 35 -12.02 -0.63 -3.91
C PHE A 35 -10.64 -0.18 -4.35
N ILE A 36 -10.34 1.08 -4.05
CA ILE A 36 -8.99 1.65 -4.13
C ILE A 36 -8.56 2.02 -2.72
N LEU A 37 -7.51 1.36 -2.24
CA LEU A 37 -6.91 1.58 -0.94
C LEU A 37 -5.72 2.53 -1.11
N VAL A 38 -5.65 3.60 -0.32
CA VAL A 38 -4.53 4.57 -0.40
C VAL A 38 -3.90 4.74 0.97
N THR A 39 -2.57 4.54 1.03
CA THR A 39 -1.80 4.60 2.27
C THR A 39 -1.52 6.04 2.71
N HIS A 40 -1.19 6.92 1.76
CA HIS A 40 -0.88 8.33 2.01
C HIS A 40 -0.95 9.18 0.73
N GLY A 41 -0.80 10.49 0.88
CA GLY A 41 -1.16 11.49 -0.14
C GLY A 41 -0.09 11.81 -1.20
N HIS A 42 1.08 11.17 -1.21
CA HIS A 42 2.10 11.44 -2.21
C HIS A 42 1.67 11.00 -3.61
N SER A 43 2.18 11.68 -4.64
CA SER A 43 1.75 11.54 -6.02
C SER A 43 1.95 10.13 -6.60
N ASP A 44 2.97 9.42 -6.16
CA ASP A 44 3.29 8.05 -6.56
C ASP A 44 2.44 6.98 -5.86
N HIS A 45 1.63 7.35 -4.86
CA HIS A 45 0.67 6.49 -4.16
C HIS A 45 -0.77 6.81 -4.54
N VAL A 46 -1.17 8.09 -4.58
CA VAL A 46 -2.49 8.47 -5.13
C VAL A 46 -2.56 8.18 -6.63
N GLY A 47 -1.46 8.29 -7.34
CA GLY A 47 -1.25 7.85 -8.71
C GLY A 47 -2.44 8.01 -9.64
N ASN A 48 -2.98 6.91 -10.13
CA ASN A 48 -4.17 6.88 -10.98
C ASN A 48 -5.49 6.68 -10.19
N ALA A 49 -5.48 6.76 -8.84
CA ALA A 49 -6.66 6.44 -8.02
C ALA A 49 -7.90 7.25 -8.43
N VAL A 50 -7.75 8.56 -8.65
CA VAL A 50 -8.88 9.42 -9.05
C VAL A 50 -9.44 9.06 -10.42
N GLU A 51 -8.55 8.79 -11.38
CA GLU A 51 -8.95 8.39 -12.73
C GLU A 51 -9.68 7.03 -12.71
N ILE A 52 -9.14 6.06 -11.96
CA ILE A 52 -9.73 4.74 -11.82
C ILE A 52 -11.08 4.84 -11.10
N GLY A 53 -11.16 5.57 -9.99
CA GLY A 53 -12.41 5.76 -9.25
C GLY A 53 -13.51 6.36 -10.11
N LYS A 54 -13.22 7.41 -10.89
CA LYS A 54 -14.17 8.01 -11.84
C LYS A 54 -14.61 7.06 -12.95
N LYS A 55 -13.70 6.20 -13.40
CA LYS A 55 -13.95 5.27 -14.49
C LYS A 55 -14.75 4.05 -14.07
N THR A 56 -14.47 3.50 -12.90
CA THR A 56 -15.00 2.19 -12.46
C THR A 56 -16.07 2.29 -11.40
N GLY A 57 -16.20 3.43 -10.72
CA GLY A 57 -17.04 3.57 -9.55
C GLY A 57 -16.43 2.95 -8.28
N ALA A 58 -15.14 2.66 -8.27
CA ALA A 58 -14.44 2.09 -7.12
C ALA A 58 -14.57 2.99 -5.89
N LYS A 59 -14.90 2.41 -4.73
CA LYS A 59 -14.95 3.13 -3.47
C LYS A 59 -13.53 3.36 -2.94
N LEU A 60 -13.27 4.56 -2.39
CA LEU A 60 -12.00 4.92 -1.76
C LEU A 60 -11.93 4.38 -0.34
N VAL A 61 -10.87 3.65 -0.03
CA VAL A 61 -10.52 3.20 1.32
C VAL A 61 -9.25 3.93 1.76
N ALA A 62 -9.39 4.85 2.70
CA ALA A 62 -8.28 5.67 3.19
C ALA A 62 -8.56 6.15 4.62
N THR A 63 -7.56 6.77 5.27
CA THR A 63 -7.84 7.52 6.49
C THR A 63 -8.79 8.66 6.19
N PHE A 64 -9.60 9.06 7.17
CA PHE A 64 -10.62 10.10 6.99
C PHE A 64 -10.04 11.40 6.42
N ASP A 65 -8.91 11.85 6.98
CA ASP A 65 -8.27 13.09 6.53
C ASP A 65 -7.73 12.98 5.10
N LEU A 66 -7.13 11.84 4.75
CA LEU A 66 -6.65 11.59 3.38
C LEU A 66 -7.81 11.55 2.39
N SER A 67 -8.89 10.87 2.73
CA SER A 67 -10.09 10.82 1.91
C SER A 67 -10.65 12.21 1.64
N ALA A 68 -10.81 13.04 2.69
CA ALA A 68 -11.26 14.43 2.56
C ALA A 68 -10.32 15.27 1.67
N ALA A 69 -9.00 15.08 1.81
CA ALA A 69 -8.00 15.75 0.98
C ALA A 69 -8.08 15.31 -0.49
N MET A 70 -8.22 14.02 -0.76
CA MET A 70 -8.36 13.49 -2.12
C MET A 70 -9.64 13.99 -2.81
N VAL A 71 -10.75 14.07 -2.08
CA VAL A 71 -12.00 14.66 -2.61
C VAL A 71 -11.81 16.14 -2.93
N THR A 72 -11.29 16.92 -1.99
CA THR A 72 -11.25 18.37 -2.12
C THR A 72 -10.15 18.88 -3.05
N ALA A 73 -8.96 18.28 -3.03
CA ALA A 73 -7.83 18.72 -3.83
C ALA A 73 -7.69 18.02 -5.17
N LEU A 74 -7.95 16.70 -5.22
CA LEU A 74 -7.74 15.89 -6.42
C LEU A 74 -9.03 15.59 -7.18
N GLY A 75 -10.20 15.85 -6.57
CA GLY A 75 -11.51 15.64 -7.18
C GLY A 75 -11.89 14.15 -7.29
N TYR A 76 -11.52 13.35 -6.28
CA TYR A 76 -12.13 12.01 -6.13
C TYR A 76 -13.64 12.19 -5.92
N PRO A 77 -14.51 11.37 -6.54
CA PRO A 77 -15.96 11.50 -6.36
C PRO A 77 -16.36 11.33 -4.89
N SER A 78 -17.04 12.34 -4.33
CA SER A 78 -17.37 12.35 -2.89
C SER A 78 -18.33 11.23 -2.49
N GLU A 79 -19.18 10.79 -3.39
CA GLU A 79 -20.11 9.67 -3.21
C GLU A 79 -19.41 8.30 -3.16
N LEU A 80 -18.14 8.22 -3.59
CA LEU A 80 -17.30 7.02 -3.53
C LEU A 80 -16.31 7.06 -2.37
N ALA A 81 -16.38 8.07 -1.51
CA ALA A 81 -15.48 8.32 -0.39
C ALA A 81 -16.27 8.56 0.90
N ASP A 82 -17.17 7.64 1.20
CA ASP A 82 -18.11 7.72 2.33
C ASP A 82 -17.52 7.19 3.66
N THR A 83 -18.29 7.31 4.73
CA THR A 83 -17.89 6.85 6.06
C THR A 83 -17.86 5.33 6.22
N GLU A 84 -18.42 4.57 5.28
CA GLU A 84 -18.36 3.11 5.29
C GLU A 84 -16.99 2.59 4.87
N THR A 85 -16.25 3.39 4.10
CA THR A 85 -14.95 3.00 3.54
C THR A 85 -13.80 3.87 4.04
N THR A 86 -14.09 4.93 4.80
CA THR A 86 -13.06 5.73 5.46
C THR A 86 -12.92 5.34 6.94
N GLY A 87 -11.68 5.29 7.41
CA GLY A 87 -11.38 4.88 8.78
C GLY A 87 -10.26 5.68 9.40
N HIS A 88 -9.71 5.16 10.49
CA HIS A 88 -8.54 5.74 11.16
C HIS A 88 -7.78 4.66 11.94
N PHE A 89 -6.60 5.01 12.46
CA PHE A 89 -5.78 4.10 13.27
C PHE A 89 -6.55 3.50 14.44
N GLY A 90 -6.36 2.20 14.66
CA GLY A 90 -7.07 1.44 15.69
C GLY A 90 -8.45 0.95 15.27
N GLY A 91 -8.97 1.38 14.11
CA GLY A 91 -10.21 0.89 13.52
C GLY A 91 -9.97 -0.18 12.46
N THR A 92 -10.98 -1.02 12.26
CA THR A 92 -11.03 -2.02 11.19
C THR A 92 -12.30 -1.82 10.39
N LEU A 93 -12.16 -1.69 9.09
CA LEU A 93 -13.28 -1.64 8.15
C LEU A 93 -13.66 -3.06 7.73
N ASN A 94 -14.95 -3.33 7.67
CA ASN A 94 -15.52 -4.58 7.16
C ASN A 94 -16.06 -4.32 5.76
N LEU A 95 -15.40 -4.87 4.75
CA LEU A 95 -15.79 -4.72 3.36
C LEU A 95 -16.36 -6.03 2.82
N LEU A 96 -17.25 -5.93 1.81
CA LEU A 96 -17.80 -7.08 1.09
C LEU A 96 -18.48 -8.10 2.01
N GLY A 97 -19.30 -7.64 2.97
CA GLY A 97 -19.97 -8.54 3.92
C GLY A 97 -18.98 -9.32 4.80
N ASP A 98 -17.93 -8.65 5.23
CA ASP A 98 -16.81 -9.18 6.04
C ASP A 98 -15.90 -10.18 5.27
N GLU A 99 -15.93 -10.23 3.95
CA GLU A 99 -14.96 -11.02 3.18
C GLU A 99 -13.56 -10.42 3.34
N VAL A 100 -13.47 -9.09 3.42
CA VAL A 100 -12.22 -8.33 3.54
C VAL A 100 -12.26 -7.41 4.74
N LEU A 101 -11.28 -7.53 5.61
CA LEU A 101 -11.04 -6.64 6.75
C LEU A 101 -9.85 -5.75 6.43
N VAL A 102 -9.99 -4.44 6.59
CA VAL A 102 -8.90 -3.47 6.40
C VAL A 102 -8.64 -2.72 7.69
N THR A 103 -7.44 -2.87 8.24
CA THR A 103 -6.99 -2.16 9.44
C THR A 103 -5.89 -1.17 9.09
N PHE A 104 -6.05 0.09 9.51
CA PHE A 104 -5.03 1.11 9.36
C PHE A 104 -4.03 1.02 10.51
N VAL A 105 -2.75 0.93 10.18
CA VAL A 105 -1.64 0.94 11.15
C VAL A 105 -0.72 2.13 10.90
N PRO A 106 -0.04 2.66 11.93
CA PRO A 106 0.86 3.80 11.76
C PRO A 106 1.97 3.54 10.75
N ALA A 107 2.40 4.60 10.06
CA ALA A 107 3.62 4.65 9.27
C ALA A 107 4.36 5.96 9.60
N TRP A 108 5.69 5.93 9.55
CA TRP A 108 6.54 7.09 9.81
C TRP A 108 7.02 7.70 8.51
N HIS A 109 6.22 8.62 7.96
CA HIS A 109 6.46 9.27 6.67
C HIS A 109 5.71 10.61 6.57
N GLY A 110 5.81 11.30 5.44
CA GLY A 110 4.95 12.42 5.09
C GLY A 110 3.63 11.97 4.46
N ALA A 111 2.63 12.84 4.40
CA ALA A 111 1.34 12.51 3.79
C ALA A 111 0.67 13.71 3.08
N GLY A 112 1.45 14.71 2.67
CA GLY A 112 0.91 15.88 1.96
C GLY A 112 0.30 15.48 0.62
N VAL A 113 -0.91 15.98 0.33
CA VAL A 113 -1.57 15.83 -0.97
C VAL A 113 -1.24 17.04 -1.83
N THR A 114 -0.69 16.83 -3.01
CA THR A 114 -0.35 17.91 -3.95
C THR A 114 -1.24 17.81 -5.18
N LYS A 115 -1.92 18.92 -5.51
CA LYS A 115 -2.81 18.95 -6.68
C LYS A 115 -2.02 18.90 -8.00
N ASP A 116 -0.93 19.62 -8.04
CA ASP A 116 0.00 19.73 -9.17
C ASP A 116 1.37 20.20 -8.68
N ASP A 117 2.38 20.18 -9.53
CA ASP A 117 3.78 20.54 -9.20
C ASP A 117 3.96 21.98 -8.71
N ASN A 118 3.00 22.87 -8.95
CA ASN A 118 3.05 24.29 -8.59
C ASN A 118 2.22 24.61 -7.34
N SER A 119 1.45 23.66 -6.85
CA SER A 119 0.59 23.83 -5.67
C SER A 119 1.32 23.41 -4.40
N PRO A 120 1.18 24.16 -3.30
CA PRO A 120 1.69 23.68 -2.01
C PRO A 120 0.92 22.43 -1.59
N PRO A 121 1.59 21.48 -0.90
CA PRO A 121 0.91 20.32 -0.35
C PRO A 121 -0.11 20.74 0.70
N ILE A 122 -1.27 20.14 0.67
CA ILE A 122 -2.29 20.26 1.74
C ILE A 122 -2.15 19.10 2.70
N TYR A 123 -2.67 19.27 3.90
CA TYR A 123 -2.68 18.22 4.91
C TYR A 123 -3.51 17.00 4.43
N GLY A 124 -2.88 15.85 4.36
CA GLY A 124 -3.47 14.56 3.95
C GLY A 124 -3.59 13.55 5.09
N GLY A 125 -3.66 14.01 6.34
CA GLY A 125 -3.66 13.15 7.50
C GLY A 125 -2.26 12.63 7.86
N ASN A 126 -2.23 11.56 8.64
CA ASN A 126 -1.01 10.80 8.91
C ASN A 126 -0.89 9.64 7.92
N PRO A 127 0.32 9.31 7.45
CA PRO A 127 0.52 8.15 6.60
C PRO A 127 0.19 6.85 7.32
N SER A 128 -0.29 5.88 6.59
CA SER A 128 -0.67 4.58 7.13
C SER A 128 -0.04 3.42 6.37
N GLY A 129 0.25 2.34 7.08
CA GLY A 129 0.26 1.02 6.49
C GLY A 129 -1.15 0.41 6.53
N LEU A 130 -1.37 -0.62 5.73
CA LEU A 130 -2.65 -1.31 5.61
C LEU A 130 -2.48 -2.80 5.91
N ILE A 131 -3.27 -3.31 6.84
CA ILE A 131 -3.46 -4.75 6.98
C ILE A 131 -4.74 -5.11 6.27
N VAL A 132 -4.64 -5.92 5.22
CA VAL A 132 -5.78 -6.43 4.44
C VAL A 132 -5.88 -7.92 4.72
N ALA A 133 -6.86 -8.33 5.50
CA ALA A 133 -7.07 -9.72 5.88
C ALA A 133 -8.31 -10.29 5.17
N LEU A 134 -8.15 -11.41 4.49
CA LEU A 134 -9.27 -12.15 3.93
C LEU A 134 -9.84 -13.09 5.01
N ARG A 135 -11.16 -13.12 5.18
CA ARG A 135 -11.82 -13.93 6.22
C ARG A 135 -11.40 -15.40 6.19
N ASN A 136 -11.27 -16.00 5.02
CA ASN A 136 -10.88 -17.40 4.81
C ASN A 136 -9.62 -17.50 3.93
N GLY A 137 -8.69 -16.57 4.08
CA GLY A 137 -7.50 -16.47 3.25
C GLY A 137 -6.35 -15.79 3.98
N PRO A 138 -5.31 -15.41 3.25
CA PRO A 138 -4.15 -14.77 3.83
C PRO A 138 -4.43 -13.35 4.31
N ALA A 139 -3.61 -12.91 5.27
CA ALA A 139 -3.52 -11.51 5.68
C ALA A 139 -2.26 -10.89 5.10
N PHE A 140 -2.45 -9.72 4.48
CA PHE A 140 -1.39 -8.92 3.86
C PHE A 140 -1.10 -7.71 4.75
N TYR A 141 0.18 -7.39 4.94
CA TYR A 141 0.59 -6.10 5.48
C TYR A 141 1.32 -5.32 4.39
N HIS A 142 0.68 -4.28 3.88
CA HIS A 142 1.31 -3.30 2.99
C HIS A 142 1.83 -2.15 3.86
N THR A 143 3.14 -1.95 3.92
CA THR A 143 3.74 -0.96 4.83
C THR A 143 3.40 0.48 4.47
N GLY A 144 3.00 0.73 3.23
CA GLY A 144 3.09 2.06 2.66
C GLY A 144 4.55 2.53 2.66
N ASP A 145 4.75 3.83 2.62
CA ASP A 145 6.04 4.44 2.83
C ASP A 145 6.26 4.68 4.32
N THR A 146 7.37 4.20 4.83
CA THR A 146 7.66 4.30 6.27
C THR A 146 9.15 4.14 6.56
N ASP A 147 9.59 4.69 7.70
CA ASP A 147 10.77 4.23 8.40
C ASP A 147 10.46 3.02 9.29
N LEU A 148 11.51 2.39 9.82
CA LEU A 148 11.44 1.37 10.86
C LEU A 148 11.05 2.00 12.21
N PHE A 149 10.11 1.38 12.92
CA PHE A 149 9.77 1.73 14.30
C PHE A 149 9.42 0.49 15.14
N SER A 150 9.66 0.57 16.44
CA SER A 150 9.54 -0.58 17.35
C SER A 150 8.14 -1.18 17.39
N ASP A 151 7.12 -0.34 17.25
CA ASP A 151 5.73 -0.75 17.40
C ASP A 151 5.21 -1.58 16.21
N MET A 152 6.01 -1.72 15.14
CA MET A 152 5.76 -2.74 14.10
C MET A 152 5.63 -4.14 14.70
N ALA A 153 6.31 -4.43 15.81
CA ALA A 153 6.17 -5.69 16.55
C ALA A 153 4.76 -5.91 17.13
N LEU A 154 3.96 -4.86 17.29
CA LEU A 154 2.58 -4.98 17.75
C LEU A 154 1.65 -5.52 16.66
N VAL A 155 2.00 -5.34 15.39
CA VAL A 155 1.19 -5.84 14.26
C VAL A 155 0.97 -7.34 14.41
N SER A 156 2.03 -8.11 14.64
CA SER A 156 1.95 -9.57 14.77
C SER A 156 1.27 -10.07 16.06
N ARG A 157 1.05 -9.20 17.03
CA ARG A 157 0.25 -9.55 18.24
C ARG A 157 -1.25 -9.55 17.99
N PHE A 158 -1.71 -8.78 17.01
CA PHE A 158 -3.14 -8.63 16.69
C PHE A 158 -3.51 -9.29 15.38
N HIS A 159 -2.53 -9.48 14.47
CA HIS A 159 -2.74 -10.03 13.14
C HIS A 159 -1.66 -11.06 12.81
N LYS A 160 -2.08 -12.24 12.39
CA LYS A 160 -1.14 -13.18 11.76
C LYS A 160 -0.90 -12.69 10.35
N ILE A 161 0.29 -12.20 10.06
CA ILE A 161 0.66 -11.70 8.72
C ILE A 161 1.25 -12.86 7.90
N ASP A 162 0.59 -13.19 6.81
CA ASP A 162 1.09 -14.22 5.89
C ASP A 162 2.04 -13.61 4.84
N ILE A 163 1.72 -12.40 4.36
CA ILE A 163 2.50 -11.70 3.33
C ILE A 163 2.71 -10.24 3.74
N MET A 164 3.94 -9.77 3.66
CA MET A 164 4.32 -8.38 3.90
C MET A 164 4.89 -7.76 2.63
N LEU A 165 4.24 -6.71 2.12
CA LEU A 165 4.79 -5.85 1.07
C LEU A 165 5.54 -4.73 1.78
N VAL A 166 6.87 -4.69 1.62
CA VAL A 166 7.76 -3.83 2.42
C VAL A 166 8.59 -2.92 1.52
N CYS A 167 8.55 -1.61 1.81
CA CYS A 167 9.38 -0.64 1.12
C CYS A 167 10.86 -0.84 1.47
N ILE A 168 11.73 -0.85 0.43
CA ILE A 168 13.17 -1.07 0.57
C ILE A 168 14.02 -0.04 -0.17
N GLY A 169 13.41 1.02 -0.73
CA GLY A 169 14.05 1.92 -1.69
C GLY A 169 15.20 2.76 -1.12
N ASP A 170 15.29 2.91 0.21
CA ASP A 170 16.19 3.87 0.86
C ASP A 170 15.79 5.32 0.52
N HIS A 171 16.63 6.31 0.85
CA HIS A 171 16.48 7.73 0.61
C HIS A 171 15.16 8.33 1.16
N PHE A 172 14.00 7.88 0.71
CA PHE A 172 12.68 8.35 1.16
C PHE A 172 11.98 7.38 2.13
N THR A 173 12.38 6.12 2.15
CA THR A 173 11.78 5.05 2.96
C THR A 173 12.86 4.23 3.66
N MET A 174 12.49 3.09 4.25
CA MET A 174 13.48 2.13 4.73
C MET A 174 14.42 1.69 3.60
N GLY A 175 15.72 1.61 3.90
CA GLY A 175 16.65 0.85 3.08
C GLY A 175 16.64 -0.64 3.48
N PRO A 176 17.35 -1.51 2.72
CA PRO A 176 17.36 -2.97 2.91
C PRO A 176 17.59 -3.45 4.35
N ALA A 177 18.51 -2.83 5.09
CA ALA A 177 18.82 -3.23 6.45
C ALA A 177 17.69 -2.95 7.44
N ARG A 178 17.03 -1.79 7.34
CA ARG A 178 15.89 -1.41 8.18
C ARG A 178 14.64 -2.23 7.80
N ALA A 179 14.41 -2.44 6.51
CA ALA A 179 13.31 -3.27 6.01
C ALA A 179 13.43 -4.73 6.50
N ALA A 180 14.64 -5.28 6.51
CA ALA A 180 14.88 -6.63 7.05
C ALA A 180 14.62 -6.71 8.56
N GLU A 181 14.90 -5.65 9.31
CA GLU A 181 14.54 -5.57 10.73
C GLU A 181 13.02 -5.46 10.92
N ALA A 182 12.33 -4.67 10.09
CA ALA A 182 10.86 -4.59 10.10
C ALA A 182 10.22 -5.97 9.84
N VAL A 183 10.74 -6.73 8.87
CA VAL A 183 10.31 -8.12 8.61
C VAL A 183 10.56 -9.00 9.83
N ASN A 184 11.70 -8.86 10.51
CA ASN A 184 12.01 -9.64 11.72
C ASN A 184 11.05 -9.31 12.87
N LEU A 185 10.65 -8.04 13.03
CA LEU A 185 9.67 -7.61 14.05
C LEU A 185 8.27 -8.15 13.78
N VAL A 186 7.84 -8.16 12.52
CA VAL A 186 6.50 -8.60 12.10
C VAL A 186 6.41 -10.12 11.95
N GLY A 187 7.46 -10.76 11.45
CA GLY A 187 7.54 -12.21 11.25
C GLY A 187 6.57 -12.78 10.21
N PRO A 188 6.41 -12.16 9.01
CA PRO A 188 5.52 -12.69 7.98
C PRO A 188 6.04 -13.99 7.38
N GLY A 189 5.15 -14.79 6.77
CA GLY A 189 5.55 -15.98 6.01
C GLY A 189 6.35 -15.62 4.75
N ILE A 190 5.89 -14.60 4.03
CA ILE A 190 6.49 -14.10 2.77
C ILE A 190 6.74 -12.60 2.90
N ALA A 191 7.91 -12.11 2.44
CA ALA A 191 8.20 -10.71 2.25
C ALA A 191 8.37 -10.40 0.76
N ILE A 192 7.61 -9.43 0.27
CA ILE A 192 7.67 -8.92 -1.10
C ILE A 192 8.25 -7.50 -1.04
N PRO A 193 9.46 -7.27 -1.57
CA PRO A 193 10.04 -5.94 -1.61
C PRO A 193 9.30 -5.06 -2.62
N MET A 194 9.06 -3.82 -2.24
CA MET A 194 8.45 -2.79 -3.08
C MET A 194 9.16 -1.44 -2.94
N HIS A 195 8.73 -0.44 -3.72
CA HIS A 195 9.21 0.94 -3.66
C HIS A 195 10.72 1.06 -3.86
N TYR A 196 11.26 0.44 -4.92
CA TYR A 196 12.67 0.47 -5.31
C TYR A 196 12.84 0.57 -6.83
N GLY A 197 13.96 1.14 -7.27
CA GLY A 197 14.35 1.15 -8.69
C GLY A 197 13.53 2.05 -9.62
N THR A 198 12.48 2.73 -9.15
CA THR A 198 11.66 3.64 -9.96
C THR A 198 12.40 4.93 -10.28
N PHE A 199 13.16 5.44 -9.33
CA PHE A 199 13.95 6.67 -9.45
C PHE A 199 15.41 6.39 -9.08
N PRO A 200 16.38 7.14 -9.62
CA PRO A 200 17.81 6.95 -9.29
C PRO A 200 18.15 7.08 -7.81
N ALA A 201 17.34 7.84 -7.05
CA ALA A 201 17.50 8.00 -5.60
C ALA A 201 17.14 6.74 -4.80
N LEU A 202 16.29 5.87 -5.34
CA LEU A 202 15.86 4.63 -4.70
C LEU A 202 16.91 3.53 -4.93
N THR A 203 17.96 3.55 -4.11
CA THR A 203 19.16 2.71 -4.28
C THR A 203 19.06 1.33 -3.68
N GLY A 204 18.03 1.05 -2.88
CA GLY A 204 17.77 -0.26 -2.31
C GLY A 204 17.51 -1.32 -3.37
N THR A 205 18.01 -2.53 -3.14
CA THR A 205 17.82 -3.65 -4.08
C THR A 205 17.30 -4.90 -3.37
N PRO A 206 16.55 -5.77 -4.08
CA PRO A 206 16.09 -7.06 -3.52
C PRO A 206 17.25 -7.96 -3.07
N ASP A 207 18.39 -7.93 -3.77
CA ASP A 207 19.58 -8.72 -3.40
C ASP A 207 20.14 -8.27 -2.06
N ALA A 208 20.35 -6.95 -1.89
CA ALA A 208 20.81 -6.39 -0.62
C ALA A 208 19.81 -6.67 0.53
N PHE A 209 18.51 -6.60 0.24
CA PHE A 209 17.47 -6.95 1.21
C PHE A 209 17.53 -8.44 1.59
N GLY A 210 17.70 -9.33 0.63
CA GLY A 210 17.85 -10.77 0.86
C GLY A 210 19.09 -11.12 1.71
N GLU A 211 20.21 -10.41 1.50
CA GLU A 211 21.39 -10.56 2.35
C GLU A 211 21.14 -10.11 3.80
N GLU A 212 20.44 -9.01 3.97
CA GLU A 212 20.10 -8.49 5.31
C GLU A 212 19.11 -9.41 6.05
N LEU A 213 18.13 -10.03 5.37
CA LEU A 213 17.27 -11.05 5.94
C LEU A 213 18.07 -12.27 6.43
N LYS A 214 19.01 -12.75 5.60
CA LYS A 214 19.90 -13.87 5.96
C LYS A 214 20.78 -13.55 7.18
N LYS A 215 21.37 -12.36 7.22
CA LYS A 215 22.19 -11.91 8.38
C LYS A 215 21.42 -11.93 9.69
N ARG A 216 20.12 -11.63 9.65
CA ARG A 216 19.23 -11.64 10.82
C ARG A 216 18.64 -13.02 11.14
N GLY A 217 18.90 -14.01 10.32
CA GLY A 217 18.32 -15.36 10.47
C GLY A 217 16.81 -15.37 10.30
N ALA A 218 16.26 -14.46 9.50
CA ALA A 218 14.83 -14.41 9.23
C ALA A 218 14.36 -15.71 8.58
N LYS A 219 13.22 -16.24 9.05
CA LYS A 219 12.61 -17.45 8.49
C LYS A 219 11.63 -17.13 7.34
N THR A 220 11.42 -15.87 7.08
CA THR A 220 10.54 -15.34 6.05
C THR A 220 11.07 -15.68 4.65
N GLU A 221 10.22 -16.17 3.78
CA GLU A 221 10.51 -16.34 2.35
C GLU A 221 10.63 -14.96 1.69
N LEU A 222 11.74 -14.69 1.01
CA LEU A 222 11.85 -13.53 0.14
C LEU A 222 11.27 -13.87 -1.23
N ARG A 223 10.24 -13.15 -1.65
CA ARG A 223 9.64 -13.28 -2.98
C ARG A 223 9.77 -11.98 -3.75
N VAL A 224 10.66 -11.94 -4.72
CA VAL A 224 10.83 -10.80 -5.63
C VAL A 224 9.86 -10.95 -6.79
N MET A 225 9.09 -9.90 -7.07
CA MET A 225 8.15 -9.87 -8.20
C MET A 225 8.65 -8.91 -9.26
N ASN A 226 8.43 -9.27 -10.52
CA ASN A 226 8.61 -8.35 -11.64
C ASN A 226 7.42 -7.37 -11.71
N VAL A 227 7.65 -6.20 -12.31
CA VAL A 227 6.56 -5.26 -12.57
C VAL A 227 5.53 -5.89 -13.51
N GLY A 228 4.26 -5.86 -13.13
CA GLY A 228 3.16 -6.51 -13.86
C GLY A 228 3.01 -8.01 -13.63
N GLU A 229 3.81 -8.61 -12.74
CA GLU A 229 3.67 -10.03 -12.39
C GLU A 229 2.46 -10.28 -11.48
N THR A 230 1.79 -11.41 -11.71
CA THR A 230 0.70 -11.90 -10.86
C THR A 230 1.11 -13.19 -10.19
N ILE A 231 0.85 -13.31 -8.91
CA ILE A 231 1.03 -14.53 -8.12
C ILE A 231 -0.29 -14.98 -7.51
N THR A 232 -0.45 -16.27 -7.33
CA THR A 232 -1.53 -16.86 -6.53
C THR A 232 -0.97 -17.30 -5.19
N VAL A 233 -1.68 -17.01 -4.11
CA VAL A 233 -1.27 -17.30 -2.72
C VAL A 233 -2.39 -18.00 -1.95
#